data_eb8a425dfb24b45dfb9f65c5bc684877
#
_entry.id   eb8a425dfb24b45dfb9f65c5bc684877
#
_cell.length_a   1.000
_cell.length_b   1.000
_cell.length_c   1.000
_cell.angle_alpha   90.00
_cell.angle_beta   90.00
_cell.angle_gamma   90.00
#
_symmetry.space_group_name_H-M   'P 1'
#
loop_
_entity.id
_entity.type
_entity.pdbx_description
1 polymer ?
#
loop_
_entity_poly.entity_id
_entity_poly.type
_entity_poly.pdbx_seq_one_letter_code
_entity_poly.pdbx_strand_id
1 'polypeptide(L)'
;GLMTQLPSDWQSIDILINNAGSDVGGRRDFHEGDVAEWVNTIQINVSGLMQVTAAVLPGMLERQSGHIVNLGSVAGLSGIPGCGAYVASKHAVHGLSDSLRQEYAGRGIRVSEILPGMVKTDFAKTRFSDAEKGDAFYENYGLCLEAEDIARSVLFALEQPPHAVVSQIVIVPDNLG
;
A
#
# COMPACT_ATOMS: atom_id res chain seq x y z
N GLY A 1 -0.45 18.72 -14.91
CA GLY A 1 -0.03 17.65 -14.00
C GLY A 1 -1.19 17.21 -13.12
N LEU A 2 -1.04 16.14 -12.32
CA LEU A 2 -2.12 15.61 -11.46
C LEU A 2 -2.73 16.70 -10.56
N MET A 3 -1.89 17.48 -9.89
CA MET A 3 -2.34 18.53 -8.97
C MET A 3 -3.16 19.63 -9.66
N THR A 4 -2.85 19.98 -10.89
CA THR A 4 -3.57 21.03 -11.65
C THR A 4 -4.97 20.59 -12.10
N GLN A 5 -5.33 19.32 -11.98
CA GLN A 5 -6.68 18.80 -12.25
C GLN A 5 -7.59 18.91 -11.02
N LEU A 6 -7.04 19.19 -9.85
CA LEU A 6 -7.81 19.42 -8.64
C LEU A 6 -8.26 20.88 -8.56
N PRO A 7 -9.44 21.18 -7.99
CA PRO A 7 -9.82 22.53 -7.62
C PRO A 7 -8.73 23.19 -6.76
N SER A 8 -8.56 24.53 -6.87
CA SER A 8 -7.49 25.25 -6.17
C SER A 8 -7.46 24.98 -4.67
N ASP A 9 -8.63 24.91 -4.04
CA ASP A 9 -8.80 24.71 -2.59
C ASP A 9 -8.41 23.28 -2.15
N TRP A 10 -8.25 22.35 -3.12
CA TRP A 10 -7.89 20.95 -2.89
C TRP A 10 -6.43 20.64 -3.25
N GLN A 11 -5.66 21.62 -3.69
CA GLN A 11 -4.25 21.41 -4.08
C GLN A 11 -3.29 21.38 -2.89
N SER A 12 -3.74 21.81 -1.69
CA SER A 12 -2.95 21.73 -0.46
C SER A 12 -3.21 20.40 0.25
N ILE A 13 -2.44 19.39 -0.08
CA ILE A 13 -2.56 18.03 0.51
C ILE A 13 -1.66 17.91 1.72
N ASP A 14 -2.23 17.68 2.90
CA ASP A 14 -1.49 17.48 4.16
C ASP A 14 -1.21 16.00 4.44
N ILE A 15 -2.12 15.11 4.00
CA ILE A 15 -2.01 13.67 4.19
C ILE A 15 -2.22 12.98 2.83
N LEU A 16 -1.28 12.12 2.48
CA LEU A 16 -1.38 11.24 1.31
C LEU A 16 -1.45 9.78 1.77
N ILE A 17 -2.54 9.09 1.46
CA ILE A 17 -2.67 7.65 1.70
C ILE A 17 -2.61 6.93 0.36
N ASN A 18 -1.49 6.29 0.08
CA ASN A 18 -1.30 5.44 -1.09
C ASN A 18 -1.88 4.05 -0.82
N ASN A 19 -3.17 3.91 -1.06
CA ASN A 19 -3.93 2.68 -0.81
C ASN A 19 -4.19 1.86 -2.08
N ALA A 20 -4.21 2.48 -3.26
CA ALA A 20 -4.48 1.79 -4.51
C ALA A 20 -3.49 0.64 -4.73
N GLY A 21 -4.00 -0.54 -5.02
CA GLY A 21 -3.18 -1.73 -5.24
C GLY A 21 -3.96 -2.85 -5.91
N SER A 22 -3.24 -3.71 -6.60
CA SER A 22 -3.81 -4.83 -7.36
C SER A 22 -2.87 -6.03 -7.37
N ASP A 23 -3.44 -7.22 -7.62
CA ASP A 23 -2.72 -8.46 -7.89
C ASP A 23 -3.55 -9.27 -8.90
N VAL A 24 -3.56 -8.79 -10.14
CA VAL A 24 -4.30 -9.42 -11.24
C VAL A 24 -3.61 -10.73 -11.64
N GLY A 25 -4.41 -11.76 -11.97
CA GLY A 25 -3.91 -13.05 -12.42
C GLY A 25 -3.85 -14.14 -11.35
N GLY A 26 -3.98 -13.76 -10.06
CA GLY A 26 -4.04 -14.71 -8.95
C GLY A 26 -2.72 -15.44 -8.67
N ARG A 27 -2.82 -16.55 -7.95
CA ARG A 27 -1.67 -17.42 -7.64
C ARG A 27 -1.44 -18.41 -8.78
N ARG A 28 -0.23 -18.37 -9.34
CA ARG A 28 0.23 -19.29 -10.40
C ARG A 28 1.73 -19.54 -10.22
N ASP A 29 2.19 -20.70 -10.66
CA ASP A 29 3.62 -20.94 -10.79
C ASP A 29 4.20 -19.93 -11.78
N PHE A 30 5.42 -19.47 -11.52
CA PHE A 30 6.01 -18.36 -12.28
C PHE A 30 6.11 -18.64 -13.79
N HIS A 31 6.34 -19.89 -14.18
CA HIS A 31 6.42 -20.30 -15.59
C HIS A 31 5.06 -20.37 -16.30
N GLU A 32 3.95 -20.34 -15.56
CA GLU A 32 2.57 -20.40 -16.07
C GLU A 32 1.86 -19.04 -16.08
N GLY A 33 2.54 -17.99 -15.61
CA GLY A 33 1.95 -16.68 -15.44
C GLY A 33 1.98 -15.84 -16.72
N ASP A 34 1.24 -14.73 -16.71
CA ASP A 34 1.21 -13.75 -17.78
C ASP A 34 2.05 -12.52 -17.42
N VAL A 35 3.06 -12.25 -18.26
CA VAL A 35 3.96 -11.10 -18.08
C VAL A 35 3.19 -9.76 -18.14
N ALA A 36 2.13 -9.65 -18.93
CA ALA A 36 1.33 -8.44 -19.03
C ALA A 36 0.58 -8.15 -17.71
N GLU A 37 0.04 -9.18 -17.06
CA GLU A 37 -0.58 -9.07 -15.74
C GLU A 37 0.45 -8.64 -14.68
N TRP A 38 1.66 -9.18 -14.72
CA TRP A 38 2.73 -8.80 -13.79
C TRP A 38 3.19 -7.35 -13.97
N VAL A 39 3.39 -6.94 -15.24
CA VAL A 39 3.73 -5.55 -15.56
C VAL A 39 2.63 -4.61 -15.07
N ASN A 40 1.36 -4.95 -15.26
CA ASN A 40 0.24 -4.16 -14.78
C ASN A 40 0.23 -4.06 -13.24
N THR A 41 0.51 -5.16 -12.53
CA THR A 41 0.63 -5.16 -11.07
C THR A 41 1.74 -4.20 -10.60
N ILE A 42 2.91 -4.21 -11.24
CA ILE A 42 4.01 -3.28 -10.96
C ILE A 42 3.60 -1.84 -11.30
N GLN A 43 2.95 -1.60 -12.42
CA GLN A 43 2.50 -0.28 -12.83
C GLN A 43 1.53 0.34 -11.81
N ILE A 44 0.57 -0.44 -11.31
CA ILE A 44 -0.40 0.04 -10.32
C ILE A 44 0.27 0.24 -8.97
N ASN A 45 0.92 -0.81 -8.44
CA ASN A 45 1.37 -0.84 -7.05
C ASN A 45 2.62 0.01 -6.79
N VAL A 46 3.48 0.19 -7.79
CA VAL A 46 4.77 0.87 -7.66
C VAL A 46 4.78 2.17 -8.43
N SER A 47 4.64 2.12 -9.76
CA SER A 47 4.74 3.32 -10.60
C SER A 47 3.65 4.35 -10.26
N GLY A 48 2.41 3.90 -10.06
CA GLY A 48 1.29 4.75 -9.67
C GLY A 48 1.53 5.43 -8.32
N LEU A 49 1.97 4.67 -7.32
CA LEU A 49 2.33 5.21 -6.01
C LEU A 49 3.45 6.26 -6.11
N MET A 50 4.51 5.98 -6.87
CA MET A 50 5.61 6.93 -7.09
C MET A 50 5.13 8.20 -7.77
N GLN A 51 4.27 8.10 -8.80
CA GLN A 51 3.73 9.24 -9.54
C GLN A 51 2.88 10.16 -8.65
N VAL A 52 1.98 9.58 -7.84
CA VAL A 52 1.14 10.35 -6.93
C VAL A 52 1.99 11.00 -5.84
N THR A 53 2.91 10.25 -5.25
CA THR A 53 3.84 10.78 -4.23
C THR A 53 4.68 11.93 -4.79
N ALA A 54 5.27 11.79 -5.98
CA ALA A 54 6.05 12.82 -6.63
C ALA A 54 5.22 14.08 -6.97
N ALA A 55 3.92 13.93 -7.23
CA ALA A 55 3.04 15.06 -7.50
C ALA A 55 2.68 15.85 -6.22
N VAL A 56 2.52 15.18 -5.09
CA VAL A 56 2.06 15.78 -3.82
C VAL A 56 3.23 16.31 -2.98
N LEU A 57 4.35 15.61 -2.98
CA LEU A 57 5.49 15.88 -2.10
C LEU A 57 6.08 17.31 -2.19
N PRO A 58 6.19 17.96 -3.37
CA PRO A 58 6.69 19.33 -3.46
C PRO A 58 5.91 20.33 -2.60
N GLY A 59 4.60 20.27 -2.61
CA GLY A 59 3.75 21.14 -1.78
C GLY A 59 3.89 20.86 -0.27
N MET A 60 4.05 19.60 0.12
CA MET A 60 4.35 19.24 1.52
C MET A 60 5.71 19.79 1.96
N LEU A 61 6.74 19.71 1.10
CA LEU A 61 8.08 20.21 1.39
C LEU A 61 8.11 21.74 1.50
N GLU A 62 7.39 22.45 0.65
CA GLU A 62 7.25 23.91 0.71
C GLU A 62 6.66 24.38 2.04
N ARG A 63 5.66 23.65 2.54
CA ARG A 63 5.03 23.93 3.84
C ARG A 63 5.79 23.36 5.03
N GLN A 64 6.83 22.53 4.79
CA GLN A 64 7.54 21.76 5.81
C GLN A 64 6.58 20.93 6.70
N SER A 65 5.52 20.42 6.11
CA SER A 65 4.48 19.66 6.81
C SER A 65 3.82 18.69 5.85
N GLY A 66 3.79 17.42 6.22
CA GLY A 66 3.09 16.39 5.46
C GLY A 66 3.24 15.00 6.07
N HIS A 67 2.27 14.13 5.78
CA HIS A 67 2.34 12.74 6.18
C HIS A 67 1.94 11.82 5.01
N ILE A 68 2.85 10.97 4.59
CA ILE A 68 2.62 9.96 3.57
C ILE A 68 2.43 8.61 4.27
N VAL A 69 1.32 7.94 4.00
CA VAL A 69 1.02 6.59 4.48
C VAL A 69 0.94 5.65 3.27
N ASN A 70 1.82 4.68 3.22
CA ASN A 70 1.84 3.69 2.15
C ASN A 70 1.22 2.36 2.63
N LEU A 71 0.26 1.82 1.90
CA LEU A 71 -0.29 0.47 2.13
C LEU A 71 0.65 -0.56 1.49
N GLY A 72 1.57 -1.08 2.33
CA GLY A 72 2.41 -2.23 2.02
C GLY A 72 1.64 -3.55 2.08
N SER A 73 2.28 -4.56 2.59
CA SER A 73 1.74 -5.89 2.90
C SER A 73 2.82 -6.70 3.64
N VAL A 74 2.45 -7.71 4.41
CA VAL A 74 3.39 -8.75 4.87
C VAL A 74 4.12 -9.43 3.70
N ALA A 75 3.54 -9.41 2.49
CA ALA A 75 4.19 -9.82 1.24
C ALA A 75 5.36 -8.91 0.82
N GLY A 76 5.53 -7.76 1.44
CA GLY A 76 6.70 -6.89 1.30
C GLY A 76 7.87 -7.30 2.21
N LEU A 77 7.65 -8.23 3.13
CA LEU A 77 8.66 -8.71 4.08
C LEU A 77 9.12 -10.15 3.80
N SER A 78 8.32 -10.92 3.07
CA SER A 78 8.59 -12.34 2.80
C SER A 78 8.03 -12.78 1.45
N GLY A 79 8.60 -13.86 0.90
CA GLY A 79 8.11 -14.48 -0.34
C GLY A 79 6.83 -15.27 -0.11
N ILE A 80 5.94 -15.25 -1.09
CA ILE A 80 4.72 -16.06 -1.15
C ILE A 80 4.73 -16.84 -2.46
N PRO A 81 4.78 -18.18 -2.43
CA PRO A 81 4.72 -18.99 -3.65
C PRO A 81 3.50 -18.63 -4.52
N GLY A 82 3.71 -18.54 -5.81
CA GLY A 82 2.68 -18.20 -6.78
C GLY A 82 2.29 -16.70 -6.85
N CYS A 83 2.92 -15.83 -6.06
CA CYS A 83 2.60 -14.39 -6.02
C CYS A 83 3.81 -13.51 -6.39
N GLY A 84 4.69 -13.96 -7.29
CA GLY A 84 5.98 -13.33 -7.54
C GLY A 84 5.91 -11.84 -7.86
N ALA A 85 5.07 -11.41 -8.79
CA ALA A 85 4.93 -10.00 -9.17
C ALA A 85 4.35 -9.14 -8.02
N TYR A 86 3.35 -9.65 -7.32
CA TYR A 86 2.77 -8.97 -6.17
C TYR A 86 3.80 -8.81 -5.04
N VAL A 87 4.50 -9.88 -4.68
CA VAL A 87 5.59 -9.88 -3.69
C VAL A 87 6.65 -8.85 -4.09
N ALA A 88 7.13 -8.88 -5.33
CA ALA A 88 8.10 -7.91 -5.84
C ALA A 88 7.59 -6.46 -5.73
N SER A 89 6.31 -6.22 -6.08
CA SER A 89 5.71 -4.89 -5.95
C SER A 89 5.65 -4.40 -4.51
N LYS A 90 5.31 -5.28 -3.56
CA LYS A 90 5.21 -4.91 -2.14
C LYS A 90 6.58 -4.76 -1.48
N HIS A 91 7.60 -5.50 -1.89
CA HIS A 91 8.99 -5.23 -1.50
C HIS A 91 9.48 -3.86 -2.05
N ALA A 92 9.08 -3.50 -3.27
CA ALA A 92 9.40 -2.18 -3.82
C ALA A 92 8.73 -1.04 -3.02
N VAL A 93 7.46 -1.19 -2.62
CA VAL A 93 6.76 -0.22 -1.75
C VAL A 93 7.46 -0.12 -0.40
N HIS A 94 7.85 -1.25 0.19
CA HIS A 94 8.60 -1.30 1.46
C HIS A 94 9.92 -0.53 1.36
N GLY A 95 10.76 -0.85 0.36
CA GLY A 95 12.05 -0.18 0.16
C GLY A 95 11.89 1.32 -0.15
N LEU A 96 10.88 1.71 -0.95
CA LEU A 96 10.59 3.10 -1.24
C LEU A 96 10.14 3.86 0.02
N SER A 97 9.29 3.26 0.86
CA SER A 97 8.81 3.87 2.10
C SER A 97 9.98 4.15 3.06
N ASP A 98 10.90 3.21 3.17
CA ASP A 98 12.10 3.39 4.00
C ASP A 98 13.04 4.46 3.42
N SER A 99 13.27 4.46 2.11
CA SER A 99 14.09 5.46 1.42
C SER A 99 13.53 6.88 1.61
N LEU A 100 12.23 7.09 1.36
CA LEU A 100 11.59 8.38 1.54
C LEU A 100 11.64 8.86 3.00
N ARG A 101 11.47 7.97 3.96
CA ARG A 101 11.55 8.29 5.39
C ARG A 101 12.93 8.83 5.76
N GLN A 102 13.99 8.21 5.24
CA GLN A 102 15.36 8.63 5.49
C GLN A 102 15.70 9.94 4.76
N GLU A 103 15.30 10.06 3.49
CA GLU A 103 15.56 11.23 2.65
C GLU A 103 14.92 12.52 3.20
N TYR A 104 13.72 12.41 3.75
CA TYR A 104 12.96 13.57 4.24
C TYR A 104 12.95 13.72 5.77
N ALA A 105 13.79 12.95 6.48
CA ALA A 105 13.95 13.09 7.93
C ALA A 105 14.36 14.53 8.31
N GLY A 106 13.69 15.11 9.31
CA GLY A 106 13.93 16.49 9.75
C GLY A 106 13.41 17.59 8.84
N ARG A 107 12.72 17.25 7.74
CA ARG A 107 12.15 18.21 6.77
C ARG A 107 10.65 18.41 6.93
N GLY A 108 10.07 17.99 8.05
CA GLY A 108 8.64 18.10 8.34
C GLY A 108 7.76 17.07 7.63
N ILE A 109 8.37 16.09 6.93
CA ILE A 109 7.64 15.04 6.23
C ILE A 109 7.74 13.74 7.02
N ARG A 110 6.60 13.16 7.35
CA ARG A 110 6.50 11.83 7.97
C ARG A 110 6.16 10.79 6.91
N VAL A 111 6.73 9.61 7.01
CA VAL A 111 6.41 8.49 6.11
C VAL A 111 6.16 7.25 6.96
N SER A 112 4.95 6.73 6.89
CA SER A 112 4.50 5.50 7.57
C SER A 112 4.16 4.42 6.55
N GLU A 113 4.39 3.18 6.92
CA GLU A 113 3.97 2.03 6.14
C GLU A 113 3.08 1.12 6.98
N ILE A 114 1.91 0.77 6.45
CA ILE A 114 1.04 -0.24 7.05
C ILE A 114 1.20 -1.53 6.26
N LEU A 115 1.49 -2.62 6.95
CA LEU A 115 1.81 -3.93 6.38
C LEU A 115 0.74 -4.96 6.82
N PRO A 116 -0.42 -4.96 6.15
CA PRO A 116 -1.48 -5.91 6.49
C PRO A 116 -1.13 -7.35 6.10
N GLY A 117 -1.62 -8.29 6.90
CA GLY A 117 -1.83 -9.67 6.48
C GLY A 117 -3.07 -9.81 5.60
N MET A 118 -3.86 -10.88 5.84
CA MET A 118 -5.10 -11.09 5.08
C MET A 118 -6.21 -10.17 5.55
N VAL A 119 -6.73 -9.36 4.62
CA VAL A 119 -7.85 -8.43 4.85
C VAL A 119 -8.99 -8.79 3.92
N LYS A 120 -10.19 -8.93 4.44
CA LYS A 120 -11.40 -9.21 3.65
C LYS A 120 -11.88 -7.92 2.98
N THR A 121 -11.75 -7.88 1.66
CA THR A 121 -12.14 -6.75 0.80
C THR A 121 -12.46 -7.27 -0.61
N ASP A 122 -12.78 -6.39 -1.54
CA ASP A 122 -12.93 -6.77 -2.96
C ASP A 122 -11.59 -7.12 -3.66
N PHE A 123 -10.47 -7.10 -2.94
CA PHE A 123 -9.15 -7.41 -3.50
C PHE A 123 -9.07 -8.81 -4.10
N ALA A 124 -9.65 -9.83 -3.44
CA ALA A 124 -9.67 -11.18 -3.97
C ALA A 124 -10.54 -11.30 -5.23
N LYS A 125 -11.66 -10.58 -5.31
CA LYS A 125 -12.50 -10.54 -6.52
C LYS A 125 -11.72 -9.97 -7.71
N THR A 126 -10.96 -8.90 -7.47
CA THR A 126 -10.08 -8.29 -8.49
C THR A 126 -8.94 -9.24 -8.88
N ARG A 127 -8.31 -9.90 -7.89
CA ARG A 127 -7.23 -10.87 -8.10
C ARG A 127 -7.64 -12.02 -9.02
N PHE A 128 -8.84 -12.56 -8.83
CA PHE A 128 -9.33 -13.69 -9.61
C PHE A 128 -10.16 -13.27 -10.82
N SER A 129 -10.49 -11.97 -10.95
CA SER A 129 -11.46 -11.46 -11.95
C SER A 129 -12.80 -12.22 -11.88
N ASP A 130 -13.19 -12.67 -10.68
CA ASP A 130 -14.31 -13.57 -10.43
C ASP A 130 -14.80 -13.36 -8.99
N ALA A 131 -16.06 -12.96 -8.85
CA ALA A 131 -16.63 -12.64 -7.55
C ALA A 131 -16.81 -13.89 -6.67
N GLU A 132 -17.26 -15.01 -7.24
CA GLU A 132 -17.50 -16.25 -6.48
C GLU A 132 -16.19 -16.84 -5.97
N LYS A 133 -15.14 -16.84 -6.82
CA LYS A 133 -13.79 -17.26 -6.40
C LYS A 133 -13.21 -16.34 -5.34
N GLY A 134 -13.48 -15.03 -5.45
CA GLY A 134 -13.03 -14.06 -4.46
C GLY A 134 -13.67 -14.29 -3.08
N ASP A 135 -14.96 -14.54 -3.03
CA ASP A 135 -15.66 -14.81 -1.78
C ASP A 135 -15.24 -16.17 -1.18
N ALA A 136 -15.18 -17.23 -2.00
CA ALA A 136 -14.70 -18.55 -1.58
C ALA A 136 -13.24 -18.54 -1.07
N PHE A 137 -12.40 -17.65 -1.61
CA PHE A 137 -11.02 -17.49 -1.13
C PHE A 137 -10.96 -17.09 0.34
N TYR A 138 -11.79 -16.12 0.76
CA TYR A 138 -11.82 -15.69 2.15
C TYR A 138 -12.48 -16.72 3.07
N GLU A 139 -13.52 -17.41 2.62
CA GLU A 139 -14.15 -18.49 3.38
C GLU A 139 -13.15 -19.61 3.67
N ASN A 140 -12.34 -19.99 2.68
CA ASN A 140 -11.31 -21.02 2.83
C ASN A 140 -10.10 -20.55 3.65
N TYR A 141 -9.84 -19.23 3.71
CA TYR A 141 -8.73 -18.68 4.49
C TYR A 141 -9.00 -18.69 5.99
N GLY A 142 -10.27 -18.57 6.37
CA GLY A 142 -10.71 -18.52 7.76
C GLY A 142 -10.71 -17.09 8.33
N LEU A 143 -10.06 -16.85 9.47
CA LEU A 143 -10.04 -15.54 10.10
C LEU A 143 -9.25 -14.53 9.25
N CYS A 144 -9.90 -13.41 8.92
CA CYS A 144 -9.30 -12.28 8.21
C CYS A 144 -9.47 -11.01 9.03
N LEU A 145 -8.61 -10.03 8.77
CA LEU A 145 -8.85 -8.66 9.20
C LEU A 145 -9.97 -8.04 8.36
N GLU A 146 -10.64 -7.03 8.91
CA GLU A 146 -11.57 -6.17 8.19
C GLU A 146 -10.88 -4.86 7.76
N ALA A 147 -11.46 -4.15 6.80
CA ALA A 147 -10.91 -2.87 6.33
C ALA A 147 -10.77 -1.84 7.45
N GLU A 148 -11.68 -1.87 8.43
CA GLU A 148 -11.69 -1.01 9.61
C GLU A 148 -10.48 -1.23 10.52
N ASP A 149 -9.92 -2.44 10.57
CA ASP A 149 -8.70 -2.73 11.34
C ASP A 149 -7.51 -1.98 10.74
N ILE A 150 -7.45 -1.94 9.43
CA ILE A 150 -6.41 -1.22 8.70
C ILE A 150 -6.61 0.29 8.85
N ALA A 151 -7.84 0.78 8.73
CA ALA A 151 -8.15 2.19 8.92
C ALA A 151 -7.77 2.68 10.32
N ARG A 152 -8.02 1.90 11.37
CA ARG A 152 -7.57 2.21 12.73
C ARG A 152 -6.04 2.28 12.85
N SER A 153 -5.33 1.40 12.15
CA SER A 153 -3.86 1.43 12.14
C SER A 153 -3.31 2.68 11.43
N VAL A 154 -3.96 3.10 10.34
CA VAL A 154 -3.64 4.37 9.65
C VAL A 154 -3.88 5.55 10.58
N LEU A 155 -5.05 5.63 11.21
CA LEU A 155 -5.38 6.71 12.15
C LEU A 155 -4.38 6.77 13.31
N PHE A 156 -4.02 5.63 13.90
CA PHE A 156 -3.00 5.58 14.95
C PHE A 156 -1.67 6.20 14.50
N ALA A 157 -1.22 5.92 13.28
CA ALA A 157 0.01 6.50 12.75
C ALA A 157 -0.12 8.02 12.51
N LEU A 158 -1.28 8.48 12.05
CA LEU A 158 -1.55 9.89 11.77
C LEU A 158 -1.65 10.74 13.03
N GLU A 159 -2.23 10.22 14.10
CA GLU A 159 -2.49 10.90 15.37
C GLU A 159 -1.23 11.12 16.24
N GLN A 160 -0.09 10.55 15.84
CA GLN A 160 1.14 10.77 16.58
C GLN A 160 1.62 12.23 16.50
N PRO A 161 2.23 12.75 17.56
CA PRO A 161 2.73 14.12 17.55
C PRO A 161 3.78 14.33 16.44
N PRO A 162 3.97 15.57 15.95
CA PRO A 162 4.80 15.83 14.75
C PRO A 162 6.24 15.33 14.83
N HIS A 163 6.80 15.21 16.05
CA HIS A 163 8.16 14.71 16.26
C HIS A 163 8.27 13.18 16.31
N ALA A 164 7.14 12.47 16.33
CA ALA A 164 7.09 11.02 16.38
C ALA A 164 6.57 10.44 15.06
N VAL A 165 7.32 9.52 14.50
CA VAL A 165 6.95 8.81 13.27
C VAL A 165 6.76 7.33 13.58
N VAL A 166 5.56 6.83 13.39
CA VAL A 166 5.34 5.38 13.33
C VAL A 166 5.85 4.91 11.97
N SER A 167 7.03 4.31 11.96
CA SER A 167 7.68 3.91 10.71
C SER A 167 6.93 2.79 9.99
N GLN A 168 6.48 1.79 10.76
CA GLN A 168 5.80 0.59 10.26
C GLN A 168 4.79 0.06 11.27
N ILE A 169 3.67 -0.46 10.76
CA ILE A 169 2.71 -1.26 11.53
C ILE A 169 2.48 -2.55 10.76
N VAL A 170 2.89 -3.67 11.34
CA VAL A 170 2.51 -5.00 10.86
C VAL A 170 1.26 -5.42 11.61
N ILE A 171 0.19 -5.72 10.89
CA ILE A 171 -1.08 -6.17 11.47
C ILE A 171 -1.57 -7.42 10.74
N VAL A 172 -1.80 -8.48 11.50
CA VAL A 172 -2.16 -9.80 10.99
C VAL A 172 -3.36 -10.36 11.76
N PRO A 173 -4.16 -11.26 11.17
CA PRO A 173 -5.18 -12.00 11.91
C PRO A 173 -4.54 -12.85 13.01
N ASP A 174 -5.25 -13.07 14.10
CA ASP A 174 -4.78 -13.82 15.28
C ASP A 174 -4.50 -15.32 15.02
N ASN A 175 -4.95 -15.84 13.88
CA ASN A 175 -4.71 -17.24 13.48
C ASN A 175 -3.44 -17.45 12.64
N LEU A 176 -2.63 -16.42 12.42
CA LEU A 176 -1.33 -16.56 11.78
C LEU A 176 -0.28 -16.90 12.84
N GLY A 177 -0.16 -18.18 13.12
CA GLY A 177 0.94 -18.77 13.87
C GLY A 177 1.96 -19.39 12.95
#